data_210ca1088297aeb6523363c2efb2021c
#
_entry.id   210ca1088297aeb6523363c2efb2021c
#
_cell.length_a   1.000
_cell.length_b   1.000
_cell.length_c   1.000
_cell.angle_alpha   90.00
_cell.angle_beta   90.00
_cell.angle_gamma   90.00
#
_symmetry.space_group_name_H-M   'P 1'
#
loop_
_entity.id
_entity.type
_entity.pdbx_description
1 polymer ?
#
loop_
_entity_poly.entity_id
_entity_poly.type
_entity_poly.pdbx_seq_one_letter_code
_entity_poly.pdbx_strand_id
1 'polypeptide(L)' 'MDDMQQLKIIIEKHSDGYVAYPVGINGVIVGQGDTYEQALTDVQSAIRFHLDTFGRDSLTVEEPVMEAFVAEASV' A
#
# COMPACT_ATOMS: atom_id res chain seq x y z
N MET A 1 -16.52 -15.37 9.70
CA MET A 1 -16.46 -14.38 8.63
C MET A 1 -15.37 -13.38 8.90
N ASP A 2 -14.44 -13.32 8.09
CA ASP A 2 -13.41 -12.33 8.30
C ASP A 2 -13.76 -11.05 7.58
N ASP A 3 -13.22 -9.98 8.09
CA ASP A 3 -13.46 -8.66 7.58
C ASP A 3 -12.26 -8.11 6.86
N MET A 4 -11.39 -8.99 6.39
CA MET A 4 -10.17 -8.55 5.75
C MET A 4 -10.50 -7.88 4.44
N GLN A 5 -9.98 -6.69 4.27
CA GLN A 5 -10.09 -5.99 3.01
C GLN A 5 -8.92 -6.37 2.14
N GLN A 6 -9.21 -6.49 0.86
CA GLN A 6 -8.17 -6.72 -0.13
C GLN A 6 -7.73 -5.36 -0.65
N LEU A 7 -6.50 -5.00 -0.33
CA LEU A 7 -5.93 -3.75 -0.79
C LEU A 7 -4.87 -4.05 -1.84
N LYS A 8 -4.87 -3.25 -2.87
CA LYS A 8 -3.83 -3.35 -3.88
C LYS A 8 -2.64 -2.55 -3.42
N ILE A 9 -1.47 -3.16 -3.46
CA ILE A 9 -0.24 -2.56 -3.01
C ILE A 9 0.68 -2.42 -4.21
N ILE A 10 1.26 -1.25 -4.39
CA ILE A 10 2.32 -1.04 -5.37
C ILE A 10 3.64 -1.12 -4.65
N ILE A 11 4.57 -1.86 -5.24
CA ILE A 11 5.91 -2.01 -4.67
C ILE A 11 6.88 -1.58 -5.74
N GLU A 12 7.67 -0.55 -5.43
CA GLU A 12 8.65 0.03 -6.34
C GLU A 12 10.05 -0.37 -5.93
N LYS A 13 10.85 -0.74 -6.90
CA LYS A 13 12.26 -1.01 -6.66
C LYS A 13 13.06 0.23 -7.00
N HIS A 14 13.87 0.67 -6.05
CA HIS A 14 14.77 1.79 -6.23
C HIS A 14 16.20 1.31 -6.05
N SER A 15 17.15 2.19 -6.35
CA SER A 15 18.56 1.80 -6.29
C SER A 15 18.99 1.42 -4.88
N ASP A 16 18.31 1.95 -3.86
CA ASP A 16 18.68 1.72 -2.47
C ASP A 16 17.64 0.91 -1.69
N GLY A 17 16.70 0.25 -2.38
CA GLY A 17 15.73 -0.59 -1.71
C GLY A 17 14.37 -0.55 -2.37
N TYR A 18 13.37 -0.96 -1.62
CA TYR A 18 11.99 -1.07 -2.11
C TYR A 18 11.08 -0.19 -1.27
N VAL A 19 10.08 0.39 -1.93
CA VAL A 19 9.05 1.19 -1.29
C VAL A 19 7.70 0.62 -1.67
N ALA A 20 6.78 0.52 -0.72
CA ALA A 20 5.47 -0.03 -0.95
C ALA A 20 4.41 0.92 -0.44
N TYR A 21 3.28 0.99 -1.14
CA TYR A 21 2.18 1.85 -0.71
C TYR A 21 0.86 1.34 -1.26
N PRO A 22 -0.24 1.55 -0.52
CA PRO A 22 -1.55 1.12 -0.99
C PRO A 22 -2.10 2.08 -2.04
N VAL A 23 -2.90 1.51 -2.94
CA VAL A 23 -3.51 2.26 -4.04
C VAL A 23 -4.95 2.59 -3.65
N GLY A 24 -5.37 3.82 -3.95
CA GLY A 24 -6.75 4.20 -3.77
C GLY A 24 -7.15 4.58 -2.36
N ILE A 25 -6.18 4.84 -1.50
CA ILE A 25 -6.45 5.22 -0.12
C ILE A 25 -5.98 6.65 0.09
N ASN A 26 -6.84 7.46 0.68
CA ASN A 26 -6.47 8.81 1.07
C ASN A 26 -5.55 8.74 2.27
N GLY A 27 -4.44 9.45 2.17
CA GLY A 27 -3.48 9.49 3.25
C GLY A 27 -2.15 8.93 2.81
N VAL A 28 -1.18 8.99 3.70
CA VAL A 28 0.17 8.56 3.39
C VAL A 28 0.52 7.38 4.27
N ILE A 29 0.47 6.20 3.69
CA ILE A 29 0.91 4.98 4.34
C ILE A 29 1.97 4.38 3.42
N VAL A 30 3.19 4.26 3.93
CA VAL A 30 4.33 3.82 3.13
C VAL A 30 5.10 2.79 3.93
N GLY A 31 5.54 1.74 3.24
CA GLY A 31 6.47 0.78 3.80
C GLY A 31 7.74 0.75 2.97
N GLN A 32 8.81 0.26 3.54
CA GLN A 32 10.08 0.17 2.83
C GLN A 32 10.89 -0.98 3.37
N GLY A 33 11.86 -1.41 2.59
CA GLY A 33 12.74 -2.50 2.98
C GLY A 33 13.80 -2.72 1.94
N ASP A 34 14.75 -3.60 2.27
CA ASP A 34 15.83 -3.94 1.37
C ASP A 34 15.40 -4.97 0.34
N THR A 35 14.29 -5.65 0.56
CA THR A 35 13.75 -6.63 -0.35
C THR A 35 12.27 -6.37 -0.58
N TYR A 36 11.75 -7.01 -1.63
CA TYR A 36 10.32 -6.96 -1.94
C TYR A 36 9.50 -7.38 -0.71
N GLU A 37 9.86 -8.51 -0.12
CA GLU A 37 9.10 -9.03 1.01
C GLU A 37 9.16 -8.12 2.23
N GLN A 38 10.30 -7.50 2.45
CA GLN A 38 10.42 -6.59 3.59
C GLN A 38 9.54 -5.36 3.40
N ALA A 39 9.52 -4.80 2.20
CA ALA A 39 8.69 -3.64 1.93
C ALA A 39 7.21 -3.99 2.05
N LEU A 40 6.81 -5.15 1.55
CA LEU A 40 5.42 -5.60 1.65
C LEU A 40 5.03 -5.81 3.11
N THR A 41 5.88 -6.48 3.87
CA THR A 41 5.61 -6.71 5.28
C THR A 41 5.52 -5.39 6.04
N ASP A 42 6.40 -4.45 5.71
CA ASP A 42 6.43 -3.17 6.39
C ASP A 42 5.16 -2.37 6.11
N VAL A 43 4.71 -2.34 4.84
CA VAL A 43 3.49 -1.59 4.52
C VAL A 43 2.27 -2.26 5.14
N GLN A 44 2.25 -3.59 5.21
CA GLN A 44 1.17 -4.28 5.88
C GLN A 44 1.11 -3.93 7.36
N SER A 45 2.27 -3.84 8.00
CA SER A 45 2.33 -3.44 9.41
C SER A 45 1.87 -2.01 9.59
N ALA A 46 2.26 -1.12 8.69
CA ALA A 46 1.84 0.27 8.75
C ALA A 46 0.33 0.41 8.60
N ILE A 47 -0.26 -0.35 7.67
CA ILE A 47 -1.70 -0.33 7.48
C ILE A 47 -2.40 -0.85 8.73
N ARG A 48 -1.91 -1.95 9.29
CA ARG A 48 -2.51 -2.53 10.49
C ARG A 48 -2.42 -1.57 11.66
N PHE A 49 -1.27 -0.92 11.84
CA PHE A 49 -1.10 0.07 12.89
C PHE A 49 -2.11 1.22 12.72
N HIS A 50 -2.29 1.66 11.48
CA HIS A 50 -3.22 2.74 11.19
C HIS A 50 -4.65 2.32 11.56
N LEU A 51 -5.04 1.12 11.18
CA LEU A 51 -6.37 0.60 11.50
C LEU A 51 -6.57 0.47 13.00
N ASP A 52 -5.56 -0.04 13.70
CA ASP A 52 -5.65 -0.23 15.15
C ASP A 52 -5.73 1.10 15.88
N THR A 53 -5.06 2.12 15.37
CA THR A 53 -4.98 3.42 16.02
C THR A 53 -6.21 4.28 15.71
N PHE A 54 -6.64 4.28 14.46
CA PHE A 54 -7.67 5.22 14.00
C PHE A 54 -8.97 4.54 13.59
N GLY A 55 -9.00 3.21 13.54
CA GLY A 55 -10.20 2.47 13.16
C GLY A 55 -10.32 2.25 11.67
N ARG A 56 -11.26 1.39 11.30
CA ARG A 56 -11.43 1.00 9.89
C ARG A 56 -11.84 2.16 9.01
N ASP A 57 -12.64 3.07 9.56
CA ASP A 57 -13.14 4.19 8.79
C ASP A 57 -12.04 5.15 8.40
N SER A 58 -10.88 5.02 9.03
CA SER A 58 -9.76 5.89 8.72
C SER A 58 -9.15 5.60 7.35
N LEU A 59 -9.38 4.41 6.81
CA LEU A 59 -8.93 4.09 5.46
C LEU A 59 -10.05 4.46 4.50
N THR A 60 -10.07 5.71 4.09
CA THR A 60 -11.11 6.20 3.20
C THR A 60 -10.74 5.86 1.77
N VAL A 61 -11.56 5.05 1.15
CA VAL A 61 -11.43 4.70 -0.25
C VAL A 61 -12.54 5.44 -0.99
N GLU A 62 -12.18 6.50 -1.72
CA GLU A 62 -13.20 7.29 -2.41
C GLU A 62 -13.74 6.55 -3.61
N GLU A 63 -12.84 6.00 -4.40
CA GLU A 63 -13.22 5.17 -5.53
C GLU A 63 -12.30 3.98 -5.54
N PRO A 64 -12.84 2.77 -5.49
CA PRO A 64 -11.98 1.59 -5.48
C PRO A 64 -11.23 1.47 -6.81
N VAL A 65 -9.94 1.18 -6.70
CA VAL A 65 -9.11 0.94 -7.86
C VAL A 65 -9.22 -0.54 -8.18
N MET A 66 -9.85 -0.83 -9.32
CA MET A 66 -10.09 -2.21 -9.71
C MET A 66 -8.80 -2.91 -10.15
N GLU A 67 -7.95 -2.17 -10.88
CA GLU A 67 -6.68 -2.70 -11.35
C GLU A 67 -5.72 -1.54 -11.49
N ALA A 68 -4.45 -1.86 -11.35
CA ALA A 68 -3.40 -0.86 -11.53
C ALA A 68 -2.30 -1.46 -12.39
N PHE A 69 -1.78 -0.65 -13.28
CA PHE A 69 -0.76 -1.09 -14.25
C PHE A 69 0.40 -0.12 -14.22
N VAL A 70 1.56 -0.64 -14.58
CA VAL A 70 2.74 0.18 -14.80
C VAL A 70 2.97 0.23 -16.31
N ALA A 71 3.08 1.43 -16.84
CA ALA A 71 3.32 1.63 -18.26
C ALA A 71 4.40 2.68 -18.44
N GLU A 72 5.12 2.58 -19.53
CA GLU A 72 6.13 3.57 -19.88
C GLU A 72 5.68 4.31 -21.10
N ALA A 73 5.90 5.61 -21.10
CA ALA A 73 5.54 6.45 -22.23
C ALA A 73 6.72 7.34 -22.58
N SER A 74 6.94 7.49 -23.87
CA SER A 74 7.94 8.45 -24.36
C SER A 74 7.28 9.78 -24.58
N VAL A 75 7.84 10.80 -23.96
CA VAL A 75 7.29 12.15 -24.07
C VAL A 75 8.37 13.15 -24.46
#